data_4fca290987e385adb04fcfb7adde6ab4
#
_entry.id   4fca290987e385adb04fcfb7adde6ab4
#
_cell.length_a   1.000
_cell.length_b   1.000
_cell.length_c   1.000
_cell.angle_alpha   90.00
_cell.angle_beta   90.00
_cell.angle_gamma   90.00
#
_symmetry.space_group_name_H-M   'P 1'
#
loop_
_entity.id
_entity.type
_entity.pdbx_description
1 polymer ?
#
loop_
_entity_poly.entity_id
_entity_poly.type
_entity_poly.pdbx_seq_one_letter_code
_entity_poly.pdbx_strand_id
1 'polypeptide(L)'
;MREVVLTGATSTIEPDLYRKPSPEEAERAERLIDTLGITAAAESRWTTLSQGERGRTLIARALMPSPRLLLLDEPATGLDLTAREVLLDSLDLLRHQHPELASVLVTHHLEELPESTTHALLLRGGETVAAGPVDEVMTTELVSATFEHPIRITRHEGRWTARAAARRTPRD
;
A
#
# COMPACT_ATOMS: atom_id res chain seq x y z
N MET A 1 -15.34 13.00 -4.88
CA MET A 1 -14.51 11.87 -4.41
C MET A 1 -15.23 11.07 -3.32
N ARG A 2 -15.79 11.70 -2.30
CA ARG A 2 -16.58 11.04 -1.21
C ARG A 2 -17.62 10.04 -1.74
N GLU A 3 -18.35 10.37 -2.80
CA GLU A 3 -19.33 9.47 -3.42
C GLU A 3 -18.68 8.15 -3.89
N VAL A 4 -17.45 8.21 -4.42
CA VAL A 4 -16.70 7.01 -4.83
C VAL A 4 -16.38 6.13 -3.61
N VAL A 5 -15.98 6.71 -2.48
CA VAL A 5 -15.77 5.96 -1.23
C VAL A 5 -17.06 5.26 -0.80
N LEU A 6 -18.18 5.98 -0.80
CA LEU A 6 -19.50 5.48 -0.39
C LEU A 6 -19.99 4.30 -1.26
N THR A 7 -19.57 4.19 -2.53
CA THR A 7 -19.91 3.03 -3.36
C THR A 7 -19.38 1.71 -2.79
N GLY A 8 -18.35 1.77 -1.93
CA GLY A 8 -17.83 0.61 -1.22
C GLY A 8 -18.85 -0.06 -0.30
N ALA A 9 -19.75 0.71 0.32
CA ALA A 9 -20.80 0.18 1.19
C ALA A 9 -21.82 -0.71 0.45
N THR A 10 -21.99 -0.48 -0.85
CA THR A 10 -22.92 -1.23 -1.70
C THR A 10 -22.22 -2.19 -2.67
N SER A 11 -20.89 -2.19 -2.68
CA SER A 11 -20.07 -2.93 -3.65
C SER A 11 -20.42 -2.60 -5.12
N THR A 12 -20.93 -1.39 -5.38
CA THR A 12 -21.24 -0.90 -6.73
C THR A 12 -20.07 -0.13 -7.32
N ILE A 13 -19.98 -0.04 -8.66
CA ILE A 13 -18.94 0.75 -9.34
C ILE A 13 -19.37 2.22 -9.42
N GLU A 14 -20.64 2.46 -9.66
CA GLU A 14 -21.21 3.79 -9.83
C GLU A 14 -22.04 4.20 -8.61
N PRO A 15 -22.00 5.49 -8.23
CA PRO A 15 -22.89 6.02 -7.19
C PRO A 15 -24.36 5.83 -7.58
N ASP A 16 -25.14 5.29 -6.66
CA ASP A 16 -26.61 5.29 -6.81
C ASP A 16 -27.13 6.69 -6.46
N LEU A 17 -27.59 7.41 -7.47
CA LEU A 17 -28.08 8.78 -7.35
C LEU A 17 -29.36 8.91 -6.48
N TYR A 18 -30.06 7.81 -6.27
CA TYR A 18 -31.30 7.77 -5.49
C TYR A 18 -31.09 7.26 -4.06
N ARG A 19 -29.95 6.64 -3.78
CA ARG A 19 -29.62 6.12 -2.46
C ARG A 19 -28.96 7.21 -1.62
N LYS A 20 -29.52 7.46 -0.43
CA LYS A 20 -28.85 8.25 0.60
C LYS A 20 -28.06 7.30 1.49
N PRO A 21 -26.76 7.58 1.78
CA PRO A 21 -26.00 6.80 2.74
C PRO A 21 -26.64 6.90 4.12
N SER A 22 -26.54 5.84 4.92
CA SER A 22 -26.91 5.93 6.33
C SER A 22 -25.94 6.86 7.09
N PRO A 23 -26.36 7.39 8.26
CA PRO A 23 -25.45 8.19 9.08
C PRO A 23 -24.15 7.46 9.42
N GLU A 24 -24.20 6.16 9.70
CA GLU A 24 -23.05 5.33 10.03
C GLU A 24 -22.12 5.16 8.82
N GLU A 25 -22.68 4.97 7.62
CA GLU A 25 -21.90 4.90 6.37
C GLU A 25 -21.22 6.22 6.06
N ALA A 26 -21.92 7.34 6.22
CA ALA A 26 -21.37 8.66 6.00
C ALA A 26 -20.22 8.95 6.98
N GLU A 27 -20.42 8.69 8.27
CA GLU A 27 -19.39 8.88 9.30
C GLU A 27 -18.18 7.97 9.06
N ARG A 28 -18.41 6.71 8.66
CA ARG A 28 -17.34 5.78 8.32
C ARG A 28 -16.53 6.28 7.11
N ALA A 29 -17.19 6.76 6.07
CA ALA A 29 -16.52 7.32 4.91
C ALA A 29 -15.61 8.49 5.29
N GLU A 30 -16.10 9.43 6.15
CA GLU A 30 -15.30 10.56 6.63
C GLU A 30 -14.06 10.08 7.41
N ARG A 31 -14.21 9.12 8.32
CA ARG A 31 -13.06 8.56 9.06
C ARG A 31 -12.02 7.94 8.12
N LEU A 32 -12.45 7.17 7.10
CA LEU A 32 -11.54 6.56 6.14
C LEU A 32 -10.83 7.59 5.25
N ILE A 33 -11.57 8.64 4.83
CA ILE A 33 -11.03 9.77 4.07
C ILE A 33 -9.94 10.49 4.88
N ASP A 34 -10.18 10.70 6.17
CA ASP A 34 -9.22 11.32 7.08
C ASP A 34 -8.00 10.44 7.32
N THR A 35 -8.20 9.17 7.68
CA THR A 35 -7.11 8.18 7.89
C THR A 35 -6.20 8.07 6.68
N LEU A 36 -6.75 8.13 5.47
CA LEU A 36 -5.99 8.04 4.22
C LEU A 36 -5.47 9.40 3.71
N GLY A 37 -5.61 10.47 4.48
CA GLY A 37 -5.05 11.79 4.19
C GLY A 37 -5.57 12.42 2.90
N ILE A 38 -6.87 12.21 2.58
CA ILE A 38 -7.51 12.74 1.37
C ILE A 38 -8.67 13.70 1.66
N THR A 39 -8.75 14.21 2.88
CA THR A 39 -9.81 15.14 3.33
C THR A 39 -9.88 16.39 2.45
N ALA A 40 -8.73 16.97 2.05
CA ALA A 40 -8.71 18.15 1.18
C ALA A 40 -9.34 17.91 -0.21
N ALA A 41 -9.35 16.65 -0.66
CA ALA A 41 -9.91 16.25 -1.95
C ALA A 41 -11.34 15.69 -1.85
N ALA A 42 -11.98 15.70 -0.65
CA ALA A 42 -13.28 15.07 -0.41
C ALA A 42 -14.38 15.52 -1.38
N GLU A 43 -14.42 16.81 -1.72
CA GLU A 43 -15.40 17.40 -2.64
C GLU A 43 -14.93 17.43 -4.09
N SER A 44 -13.71 17.00 -4.37
CA SER A 44 -13.14 17.02 -5.72
C SER A 44 -13.82 15.98 -6.62
N ARG A 45 -13.87 16.27 -7.91
CA ARG A 45 -14.31 15.30 -8.92
C ARG A 45 -13.25 14.25 -9.14
N TRP A 46 -13.64 13.01 -9.38
CA TRP A 46 -12.71 11.91 -9.67
C TRP A 46 -11.67 12.25 -10.75
N THR A 47 -12.11 12.93 -11.80
CA THR A 47 -11.26 13.30 -12.94
C THR A 47 -10.15 14.29 -12.62
N THR A 48 -10.30 15.07 -11.53
CA THR A 48 -9.33 16.09 -11.10
C THR A 48 -8.37 15.60 -10.03
N LEU A 49 -8.59 14.39 -9.49
CA LEU A 49 -7.70 13.79 -8.49
C LEU A 49 -6.36 13.42 -9.10
N SER A 50 -5.28 13.64 -8.35
CA SER A 50 -3.96 13.06 -8.63
C SER A 50 -4.00 11.52 -8.54
N GLN A 51 -3.00 10.85 -9.07
CA GLN A 51 -2.92 9.39 -9.00
C GLN A 51 -2.87 8.88 -7.55
N GLY A 52 -2.11 9.55 -6.69
CA GLY A 52 -2.04 9.20 -5.27
C GLY A 52 -3.38 9.37 -4.54
N GLU A 53 -4.11 10.46 -4.81
CA GLU A 53 -5.46 10.65 -4.25
C GLU A 53 -6.45 9.60 -4.76
N ARG A 54 -6.38 9.23 -6.04
CA ARG A 54 -7.21 8.15 -6.60
C ARG A 54 -6.92 6.81 -5.94
N GLY A 55 -5.64 6.44 -5.80
CA GLY A 55 -5.23 5.21 -5.12
C GLY A 55 -5.76 5.14 -3.69
N ARG A 56 -5.55 6.18 -2.89
CA ARG A 56 -6.04 6.25 -1.51
C ARG A 56 -7.58 6.28 -1.44
N THR A 57 -8.26 6.91 -2.39
CA THR A 57 -9.73 6.86 -2.50
C THR A 57 -10.24 5.43 -2.73
N LEU A 58 -9.56 4.65 -3.59
CA LEU A 58 -9.92 3.24 -3.84
C LEU A 58 -9.64 2.37 -2.62
N ILE A 59 -8.59 2.65 -1.86
CA ILE A 59 -8.34 1.97 -0.58
C ILE A 59 -9.45 2.29 0.42
N ALA A 60 -9.83 3.58 0.57
CA ALA A 60 -10.96 3.98 1.42
C ALA A 60 -12.24 3.24 1.04
N ARG A 61 -12.53 3.19 -0.26
CA ARG A 61 -13.68 2.46 -0.80
C ARG A 61 -13.62 0.97 -0.45
N ALA A 62 -12.47 0.32 -0.61
CA ALA A 62 -12.30 -1.10 -0.29
C ALA A 62 -12.49 -1.39 1.21
N LEU A 63 -12.24 -0.42 2.07
CA LEU A 63 -12.39 -0.53 3.52
C LEU A 63 -13.82 -0.25 4.02
N MET A 64 -14.70 0.30 3.19
CA MET A 64 -16.09 0.61 3.58
C MET A 64 -16.86 -0.61 4.15
N PRO A 65 -16.79 -1.84 3.56
CA PRO A 65 -17.50 -3.00 4.07
C PRO A 65 -16.85 -3.66 5.29
N SER A 66 -15.84 -3.03 5.93
CA SER A 66 -15.08 -3.60 7.06
C SER A 66 -14.46 -4.97 6.73
N PRO A 67 -13.66 -5.09 5.68
CA PRO A 67 -13.08 -6.37 5.29
C PRO A 67 -12.10 -6.87 6.37
N ARG A 68 -11.89 -8.18 6.43
CA ARG A 68 -10.84 -8.79 7.27
C ARG A 68 -9.50 -8.89 6.56
N LEU A 69 -9.48 -8.73 5.25
CA LEU A 69 -8.30 -8.81 4.40
C LEU A 69 -8.33 -7.68 3.36
N LEU A 70 -7.24 -6.93 3.25
CA LEU A 70 -6.99 -5.95 2.21
C LEU A 70 -5.84 -6.43 1.33
N LEU A 71 -6.09 -6.52 0.02
CA LEU A 71 -5.07 -6.87 -0.97
C LEU A 71 -4.72 -5.62 -1.78
N LEU A 72 -3.45 -5.28 -1.82
CA LEU A 72 -2.90 -4.14 -2.54
C LEU A 72 -1.85 -4.65 -3.53
N ASP A 73 -2.14 -4.51 -4.81
CA ASP A 73 -1.25 -4.91 -5.90
C ASP A 73 -0.59 -3.67 -6.50
N GLU A 74 0.71 -3.51 -6.25
CA GLU A 74 1.54 -2.37 -6.68
C GLU A 74 0.89 -0.98 -6.42
N PRO A 75 0.41 -0.68 -5.20
CA PRO A 75 -0.40 0.51 -4.95
C PRO A 75 0.38 1.83 -5.09
N ALA A 76 1.70 1.79 -5.10
CA ALA A 76 2.56 2.97 -5.24
C ALA A 76 3.04 3.19 -6.69
N THR A 77 2.66 2.33 -7.64
CA THR A 77 3.10 2.44 -9.04
C THR A 77 2.69 3.79 -9.64
N GLY A 78 3.67 4.49 -10.20
CA GLY A 78 3.47 5.80 -10.85
C GLY A 78 3.25 6.96 -9.89
N LEU A 79 3.44 6.78 -8.59
CA LEU A 79 3.44 7.87 -7.61
C LEU A 79 4.78 8.59 -7.59
N ASP A 80 4.76 9.89 -7.38
CA ASP A 80 5.96 10.64 -6.99
C ASP A 80 6.37 10.28 -5.56
N LEU A 81 7.54 10.76 -5.15
CA LEU A 81 8.09 10.47 -3.82
C LEU A 81 7.12 10.87 -2.70
N THR A 82 6.55 12.07 -2.78
CA THR A 82 5.65 12.58 -1.73
C THR A 82 4.37 11.75 -1.64
N ALA A 83 3.73 11.45 -2.77
CA ALA A 83 2.51 10.67 -2.82
C ALA A 83 2.72 9.23 -2.32
N ARG A 84 3.91 8.64 -2.60
CA ARG A 84 4.30 7.33 -2.09
C ARG A 84 4.45 7.37 -0.57
N GLU A 85 5.22 8.31 -0.02
CA GLU A 85 5.42 8.39 1.43
C GLU A 85 4.08 8.61 2.16
N VAL A 86 3.22 9.51 1.68
CA VAL A 86 1.87 9.71 2.25
C VAL A 86 1.03 8.43 2.20
N LEU A 87 1.15 7.62 1.13
CA LEU A 87 0.47 6.32 1.06
C LEU A 87 0.98 5.37 2.14
N LEU A 88 2.30 5.25 2.31
CA LEU A 88 2.90 4.35 3.29
C LEU A 88 2.55 4.74 4.73
N ASP A 89 2.62 6.04 5.06
CA ASP A 89 2.17 6.58 6.34
C ASP A 89 0.70 6.24 6.62
N SER A 90 -0.15 6.36 5.58
CA SER A 90 -1.57 6.01 5.69
C SER A 90 -1.79 4.51 5.94
N LEU A 91 -0.98 3.64 5.34
CA LEU A 91 -1.05 2.19 5.58
C LEU A 91 -0.57 1.82 7.00
N ASP A 92 0.47 2.48 7.49
CA ASP A 92 0.95 2.30 8.86
C ASP A 92 -0.10 2.78 9.87
N LEU A 93 -0.72 3.95 9.64
CA LEU A 93 -1.81 4.45 10.48
C LEU A 93 -3.02 3.50 10.47
N LEU A 94 -3.40 3.01 9.28
CA LEU A 94 -4.48 2.04 9.13
C LEU A 94 -4.22 0.76 9.93
N ARG A 95 -3.00 0.24 9.90
CA ARG A 95 -2.59 -0.94 10.66
C ARG A 95 -2.70 -0.71 12.18
N HIS A 96 -2.36 0.49 12.66
CA HIS A 96 -2.50 0.85 14.07
C HIS A 96 -3.95 0.99 14.51
N GLN A 97 -4.80 1.58 13.66
CA GLN A 97 -6.22 1.80 13.97
C GLN A 97 -7.06 0.52 13.83
N HIS A 98 -6.65 -0.41 12.97
CA HIS A 98 -7.36 -1.64 12.63
C HIS A 98 -6.46 -2.88 12.77
N PRO A 99 -6.06 -3.26 14.01
CA PRO A 99 -5.17 -4.39 14.26
C PRO A 99 -5.74 -5.73 13.78
N GLU A 100 -7.07 -5.82 13.62
CA GLU A 100 -7.80 -7.00 13.12
C GLU A 100 -7.75 -7.12 11.59
N LEU A 101 -7.37 -6.07 10.87
CA LEU A 101 -7.26 -6.07 9.42
C LEU A 101 -5.94 -6.71 8.98
N ALA A 102 -6.01 -7.86 8.34
CA ALA A 102 -4.87 -8.39 7.62
C ALA A 102 -4.68 -7.63 6.31
N SER A 103 -3.44 -7.27 5.96
CA SER A 103 -3.12 -6.64 4.68
C SER A 103 -2.01 -7.41 3.98
N VAL A 104 -2.13 -7.53 2.66
CA VAL A 104 -1.09 -8.05 1.78
C VAL A 104 -0.78 -6.98 0.75
N LEU A 105 0.47 -6.56 0.72
CA LEU A 105 0.99 -5.61 -0.26
C LEU A 105 1.93 -6.35 -1.21
N VAL A 106 1.62 -6.34 -2.48
CA VAL A 106 2.48 -6.86 -3.55
C VAL A 106 3.24 -5.70 -4.15
N THR A 107 4.55 -5.80 -4.19
CA THR A 107 5.44 -4.82 -4.80
C THR A 107 6.76 -5.46 -5.24
N HIS A 108 7.43 -4.86 -6.19
CA HIS A 108 8.80 -5.19 -6.57
C HIS A 108 9.81 -4.12 -6.12
N HIS A 109 9.37 -3.14 -5.32
CA HIS A 109 10.18 -2.07 -4.75
C HIS A 109 10.27 -2.19 -3.23
N LEU A 110 11.46 -2.44 -2.69
CA LEU A 110 11.65 -2.60 -1.24
C LEU A 110 11.33 -1.31 -0.46
N GLU A 111 11.51 -0.16 -1.09
CA GLU A 111 11.22 1.16 -0.53
C GLU A 111 9.72 1.40 -0.28
N GLU A 112 8.87 0.55 -0.85
CA GLU A 112 7.41 0.62 -0.72
C GLU A 112 6.87 -0.25 0.43
N LEU A 113 7.75 -0.85 1.23
CA LEU A 113 7.34 -1.60 2.40
C LEU A 113 7.07 -0.64 3.57
N PRO A 114 5.82 -0.60 4.12
CA PRO A 114 5.51 0.13 5.34
C PRO A 114 6.37 -0.35 6.53
N GLU A 115 6.60 0.52 7.51
CA GLU A 115 7.35 0.16 8.72
C GLU A 115 6.66 -0.97 9.51
N SER A 116 5.32 -0.99 9.48
CA SER A 116 4.49 -1.99 10.13
C SER A 116 4.50 -3.37 9.48
N THR A 117 5.28 -3.58 8.40
CA THR A 117 5.42 -4.87 7.74
C THR A 117 5.98 -5.92 8.69
N THR A 118 5.23 -7.00 8.92
CA THR A 118 5.61 -8.07 9.87
C THR A 118 6.19 -9.31 9.19
N HIS A 119 5.71 -9.64 8.00
CA HIS A 119 6.11 -10.83 7.25
C HIS A 119 6.40 -10.48 5.80
N ALA A 120 7.25 -11.28 5.17
CA ALA A 120 7.52 -11.17 3.74
C ALA A 120 7.44 -12.54 3.06
N LEU A 121 7.05 -12.53 1.80
CA LEU A 121 7.09 -13.65 0.88
C LEU A 121 7.86 -13.22 -0.36
N LEU A 122 8.97 -13.86 -0.64
CA LEU A 122 9.78 -13.65 -1.83
C LEU A 122 9.43 -14.69 -2.90
N LEU A 123 9.10 -14.23 -4.08
CA LEU A 123 8.69 -15.05 -5.23
C LEU A 123 9.65 -14.84 -6.40
N ARG A 124 9.99 -15.94 -7.08
CA ARG A 124 10.76 -15.92 -8.34
C ARG A 124 10.22 -17.00 -9.28
N GLY A 125 9.86 -16.62 -10.49
CA GLY A 125 9.38 -17.56 -11.49
C GLY A 125 8.11 -18.33 -11.07
N GLY A 126 7.29 -17.76 -10.18
CA GLY A 126 6.10 -18.41 -9.64
C GLY A 126 6.35 -19.35 -8.46
N GLU A 127 7.61 -19.48 -8.01
CA GLU A 127 8.00 -20.32 -6.87
C GLU A 127 8.40 -19.47 -5.65
N THR A 128 8.17 -20.01 -4.46
CA THR A 128 8.58 -19.37 -3.20
C THR A 128 10.08 -19.54 -2.99
N VAL A 129 10.79 -18.41 -2.87
CA VAL A 129 12.20 -18.38 -2.47
C VAL A 129 12.33 -18.41 -0.96
N ALA A 130 11.55 -17.59 -0.26
CA ALA A 130 11.49 -17.53 1.19
C ALA A 130 10.16 -16.96 1.66
N ALA A 131 9.73 -17.36 2.85
CA ALA A 131 8.54 -16.81 3.51
C ALA A 131 8.74 -16.85 5.04
N GLY A 132 8.31 -15.79 5.75
CA GLY A 132 8.43 -15.73 7.21
C GLY A 132 8.48 -14.30 7.74
N PRO A 133 8.93 -14.13 9.00
CA PRO A 133 9.15 -12.81 9.59
C PRO A 133 10.03 -11.93 8.71
N VAL A 134 9.66 -10.65 8.58
CA VAL A 134 10.31 -9.74 7.64
C VAL A 134 11.82 -9.65 7.85
N ASP A 135 12.29 -9.63 9.10
CA ASP A 135 13.71 -9.52 9.44
C ASP A 135 14.52 -10.79 9.08
N GLU A 136 13.86 -11.95 8.97
CA GLU A 136 14.49 -13.21 8.57
C GLU A 136 14.52 -13.38 7.04
N VAL A 137 13.51 -12.85 6.36
CA VAL A 137 13.33 -12.99 4.91
C VAL A 137 14.03 -11.87 4.13
N MET A 138 14.00 -10.64 4.66
CA MET A 138 14.58 -9.48 3.97
C MET A 138 16.09 -9.40 4.21
N THR A 139 16.83 -10.36 3.65
CA THR A 139 18.29 -10.39 3.69
C THR A 139 18.90 -10.10 2.32
N THR A 140 20.14 -9.61 2.30
CA THR A 140 20.89 -9.35 1.05
C THR A 140 20.97 -10.61 0.17
N GLU A 141 21.16 -11.77 0.78
CA GLU A 141 21.30 -13.07 0.12
C GLU A 141 19.99 -13.49 -0.56
N LEU A 142 18.89 -13.50 0.20
CA LEU A 142 17.58 -13.93 -0.31
C LEU A 142 17.02 -12.96 -1.35
N VAL A 143 17.17 -11.65 -1.14
CA VAL A 143 16.75 -10.64 -2.12
C VAL A 143 17.61 -10.76 -3.39
N SER A 144 18.93 -10.94 -3.28
CA SER A 144 19.78 -11.16 -4.45
C SER A 144 19.41 -12.43 -5.21
N ALA A 145 19.05 -13.51 -4.50
CA ALA A 145 18.60 -14.76 -5.13
C ALA A 145 17.25 -14.58 -5.84
N THR A 146 16.34 -13.80 -5.24
CA THR A 146 15.00 -13.53 -5.81
C THR A 146 15.10 -12.76 -7.13
N PHE A 147 15.91 -11.69 -7.16
CA PHE A 147 16.08 -10.82 -8.33
C PHE A 147 17.18 -11.29 -9.31
N GLU A 148 17.86 -12.41 -9.02
CA GLU A 148 18.98 -12.95 -9.82
C GLU A 148 20.06 -11.90 -10.12
N HIS A 149 20.22 -10.95 -9.17
CA HIS A 149 21.19 -9.87 -9.28
C HIS A 149 21.81 -9.56 -7.92
N PRO A 150 23.13 -9.26 -7.85
CA PRO A 150 23.74 -8.82 -6.61
C PRO A 150 23.12 -7.51 -6.12
N ILE A 151 22.28 -7.60 -5.08
CA ILE A 151 21.59 -6.47 -4.46
C ILE A 151 22.03 -6.40 -3.00
N ARG A 152 22.42 -5.24 -2.53
CA ARG A 152 22.59 -4.96 -1.12
C ARG A 152 21.38 -4.25 -0.60
N ILE A 153 20.78 -4.76 0.46
CA ILE A 153 19.70 -4.10 1.16
C ILE A 153 20.20 -3.55 2.50
N THR A 154 19.60 -2.47 2.94
CA THR A 154 19.80 -1.88 4.28
C THR A 154 18.46 -1.45 4.85
N ARG A 155 18.35 -1.44 6.18
CA ARG A 155 17.21 -0.89 6.90
C ARG A 155 17.66 0.31 7.71
N HIS A 156 16.98 1.44 7.55
CA HIS A 156 17.26 2.66 8.29
C HIS A 156 15.94 3.26 8.75
N GLU A 157 15.81 3.58 10.03
CA GLU A 157 14.57 4.12 10.62
C GLU A 157 13.32 3.33 10.22
N GLY A 158 13.38 1.99 10.29
CA GLY A 158 12.26 1.10 9.96
C GLY A 158 12.07 0.83 8.45
N ARG A 159 12.66 1.62 7.55
CA ARG A 159 12.47 1.57 6.11
C ARG A 159 13.58 0.82 5.39
N TRP A 160 13.21 0.04 4.38
CA TRP A 160 14.13 -0.72 3.55
C TRP A 160 14.61 0.10 2.35
N THR A 161 15.87 -0.10 1.98
CA THR A 161 16.43 0.43 0.74
C THR A 161 17.24 -0.67 0.04
N ALA A 162 17.22 -0.65 -1.29
CA ALA A 162 17.95 -1.61 -2.11
C ALA A 162 18.87 -0.87 -3.10
N ARG A 163 20.09 -1.42 -3.29
CA ARG A 163 21.04 -0.93 -4.29
C ARG A 163 21.75 -2.11 -4.94
N ALA A 164 21.99 -2.02 -6.25
CA ALA A 164 22.88 -2.96 -6.91
C ALA A 164 24.26 -2.95 -6.22
N ALA A 165 24.77 -4.11 -5.86
CA ALA A 165 26.14 -4.22 -5.37
C ALA A 165 27.11 -3.85 -6.49
N ALA A 166 28.09 -2.98 -6.21
CA ALA A 166 29.09 -2.60 -7.19
C ALA A 166 29.81 -3.87 -7.69
N ARG A 167 29.79 -4.11 -9.00
CA ARG A 167 30.69 -5.07 -9.62
C ARG A 167 32.12 -4.59 -9.32
N ARG A 168 32.88 -5.36 -8.54
CA ARG A 168 34.33 -5.15 -8.48
C ARG A 168 34.85 -5.43 -9.89
N THR A 169 35.06 -4.40 -10.67
CA THR A 169 35.96 -4.53 -11.85
C THR A 169 37.35 -4.84 -11.31
N PRO A 170 38.01 -5.92 -11.75
CA PRO A 170 39.43 -6.09 -11.42
C PRO A 170 40.15 -4.83 -11.92
N ARG A 171 40.87 -4.15 -11.04
CA ARG A 171 41.87 -3.16 -11.47
C ARG A 171 43.03 -3.97 -12.01
N ASP A 172 43.22 -3.90 -13.33
CA ASP A 172 44.44 -4.30 -13.97
C ASP A 172 45.64 -3.49 -13.43
#